data_b3ddaa8d928b876a34c1dee9fd8fddc4
#
_entry.id   b3ddaa8d928b876a34c1dee9fd8fddc4
#
_cell.length_a   1.000
_cell.length_b   1.000
_cell.length_c   1.000
_cell.angle_alpha   90.00
_cell.angle_beta   90.00
_cell.angle_gamma   90.00
#
_symmetry.space_group_name_H-M   'P 1'
#
loop_
_entity.id
_entity.type
_entity.pdbx_description
1 polymer ?
#
loop_
_entity_poly.entity_id
_entity_poly.type
_entity_poly.pdbx_seq_one_letter_code
_entity_poly.pdbx_strand_id
1 'polypeptide(L)'
;MTLMAAPRTAIEFIGVDKRFGKPGSTAEVLAARDVTFSVTTGEVVSIIGPSGCGKSTLLNMGSGLTKPSAGIVKVADEVVNGPNKHVAFMLQKDLLMPWRTIAQNIEFGLELRGVAASECQS
;
A
#
# COMPACT_ATOMS: atom_id res chain seq x y z
N MET A 1 -36.48 -4.24 3.77
CA MET A 1 -35.62 -3.04 3.87
C MET A 1 -34.19 -3.52 4.05
N THR A 2 -33.40 -3.46 2.97
CA THR A 2 -32.01 -3.87 3.01
C THR A 2 -31.23 -2.71 3.61
N LEU A 3 -30.73 -2.86 4.85
CA LEU A 3 -29.76 -1.94 5.44
C LEU A 3 -28.48 -2.04 4.61
N MET A 4 -28.25 -1.06 3.73
CA MET A 4 -26.94 -0.90 3.10
C MET A 4 -25.94 -0.63 4.23
N ALA A 5 -25.00 -1.56 4.45
CA ALA A 5 -23.92 -1.34 5.38
C ALA A 5 -23.18 -0.05 4.98
N ALA A 6 -22.84 0.80 5.98
CA ALA A 6 -22.06 2.00 5.74
C ALA A 6 -20.77 1.65 4.98
N PRO A 7 -20.35 2.48 4.00
CA PRO A 7 -19.13 2.22 3.24
C PRO A 7 -17.95 2.12 4.22
N ARG A 8 -17.23 0.98 4.16
CA ARG A 8 -16.05 0.76 5.01
C ARG A 8 -14.85 1.47 4.40
N THR A 9 -14.02 2.06 5.25
CA THR A 9 -12.75 2.64 4.83
C THR A 9 -11.77 1.51 4.47
N ALA A 10 -11.27 1.52 3.23
CA ALA A 10 -10.28 0.56 2.77
C ALA A 10 -8.87 0.96 3.21
N ILE A 11 -8.52 2.24 3.03
CA ILE A 11 -7.25 2.81 3.47
C ILE A 11 -7.46 4.25 3.95
N GLU A 12 -6.73 4.64 4.99
CA GLU A 12 -6.79 5.97 5.58
C GLU A 12 -5.40 6.47 5.93
N PHE A 13 -5.10 7.69 5.54
CA PHE A 13 -3.91 8.45 5.92
C PHE A 13 -4.35 9.60 6.85
N ILE A 14 -3.72 9.74 8.00
CA ILE A 14 -4.08 10.72 9.02
C ILE A 14 -2.84 11.51 9.44
N GLY A 15 -2.73 12.77 8.99
CA GLY A 15 -1.65 13.68 9.34
C GLY A 15 -0.26 13.10 9.03
N VAL A 16 -0.11 12.43 7.87
CA VAL A 16 1.08 11.67 7.56
C VAL A 16 2.20 12.54 7.01
N ASP A 17 3.35 12.50 7.69
CA ASP A 17 4.62 13.03 7.18
C ASP A 17 5.56 11.89 6.79
N LYS A 18 6.37 12.12 5.76
CA LYS A 18 7.50 11.25 5.43
C LYS A 18 8.75 12.06 5.14
N ARG A 19 9.79 11.78 5.91
CA ARG A 19 11.12 12.34 5.76
C ARG A 19 12.13 11.23 5.52
N PHE A 20 13.07 11.48 4.63
CA PHE A 20 14.22 10.61 4.37
C PHE A 20 15.49 11.33 4.78
N GLY A 21 16.50 10.57 5.23
CA GLY A 21 17.78 11.11 5.72
C GLY A 21 17.84 11.17 7.24
N LYS A 22 18.94 11.67 7.76
CA LYS A 22 19.10 11.86 9.21
C LYS A 22 18.32 13.09 9.66
N PRO A 23 17.54 13.01 10.74
CA PRO A 23 16.83 14.15 11.29
C PRO A 23 17.76 15.34 11.56
N GLY A 24 17.37 16.53 11.06
CA GLY A 24 18.12 17.77 11.25
C GLY A 24 19.38 17.91 10.39
N SER A 25 19.64 17.00 9.46
CA SER A 25 20.76 17.14 8.50
C SER A 25 20.34 17.93 7.26
N THR A 26 21.31 18.55 6.58
CA THR A 26 21.10 19.22 5.29
C THR A 26 20.67 18.26 4.17
N ALA A 27 20.78 16.95 4.40
CA ALA A 27 20.37 15.89 3.48
C ALA A 27 18.97 15.34 3.79
N GLU A 28 18.25 15.93 4.75
CA GLU A 28 16.88 15.53 5.06
C GLU A 28 15.93 15.98 3.94
N VAL A 29 15.20 15.03 3.35
CA VAL A 29 14.23 15.29 2.30
C VAL A 29 12.83 15.03 2.82
N LEU A 30 11.98 16.06 2.79
CA LEU A 30 10.55 15.92 3.10
C LEU A 30 9.82 15.44 1.84
N ALA A 31 9.39 14.18 1.83
CA ALA A 31 8.70 13.55 0.71
C ALA A 31 7.17 13.66 0.78
N ALA A 32 6.61 13.74 1.99
CA ALA A 32 5.18 13.96 2.23
C ALA A 32 5.01 14.80 3.49
N ARG A 33 4.00 15.69 3.49
CA ARG A 33 3.71 16.58 4.61
C ARG A 33 2.21 16.65 4.86
N ASP A 34 1.82 16.37 6.10
CA ASP A 34 0.44 16.50 6.61
C ASP A 34 -0.61 15.92 5.66
N VAL A 35 -0.34 14.72 5.17
CA VAL A 35 -1.24 14.06 4.21
C VAL A 35 -2.38 13.39 4.96
N THR A 36 -3.60 13.83 4.67
CA THR A 36 -4.82 13.26 5.25
C THR A 36 -5.83 13.02 4.14
N PHE A 37 -6.17 11.76 3.90
CA PHE A 37 -7.27 11.34 3.03
C PHE A 37 -7.65 9.88 3.32
N SER A 38 -8.81 9.48 2.82
CA SER A 38 -9.27 8.09 2.91
C SER A 38 -9.82 7.61 1.58
N VAL A 39 -9.79 6.30 1.39
CA VAL A 39 -10.39 5.60 0.26
C VAL A 39 -11.38 4.59 0.81
N THR A 40 -12.59 4.58 0.29
CA THR A 40 -13.63 3.64 0.69
C THR A 40 -13.55 2.34 -0.10
N THR A 41 -14.10 1.28 0.46
CA THR A 41 -14.15 -0.03 -0.22
C THR A 41 -14.92 0.09 -1.54
N GLY A 42 -14.32 -0.41 -2.62
CA GLY A 42 -14.90 -0.34 -3.97
C GLY A 42 -14.60 0.95 -4.73
N GLU A 43 -13.96 1.93 -4.09
CA GLU A 43 -13.56 3.18 -4.73
C GLU A 43 -12.25 3.02 -5.50
N VAL A 44 -12.13 3.70 -6.63
CA VAL A 44 -10.89 3.84 -7.40
C VAL A 44 -10.37 5.26 -7.26
N VAL A 45 -9.17 5.41 -6.73
CA VAL A 45 -8.53 6.71 -6.49
C VAL A 45 -7.22 6.79 -7.26
N SER A 46 -6.99 7.91 -7.95
CA SER A 46 -5.74 8.19 -8.64
C SER A 46 -4.99 9.34 -7.95
N ILE A 47 -3.70 9.13 -7.69
CA ILE A 47 -2.80 10.16 -7.18
C ILE A 47 -2.01 10.73 -8.35
N ILE A 48 -2.22 11.99 -8.67
CA ILE A 48 -1.60 12.68 -9.81
C ILE A 48 -0.65 13.76 -9.29
N GLY A 49 0.49 13.90 -9.94
CA GLY A 49 1.48 14.92 -9.63
C GLY A 49 2.77 14.72 -10.41
N PRO A 50 3.67 15.73 -10.40
CA PRO A 50 4.94 15.65 -11.11
C PRO A 50 5.85 14.55 -10.55
N SER A 51 6.87 14.17 -11.31
CA SER A 51 7.88 13.23 -10.85
C SER A 51 8.58 13.73 -9.58
N GLY A 52 8.80 12.85 -8.60
CA GLY A 52 9.47 13.19 -7.34
C GLY A 52 8.59 13.89 -6.30
N CYS A 53 7.28 14.07 -6.52
CA CYS A 53 6.38 14.74 -5.56
C CYS A 53 5.86 13.83 -4.41
N GLY A 54 6.35 12.59 -4.28
CA GLY A 54 6.01 11.71 -3.15
C GLY A 54 4.89 10.69 -3.41
N LYS A 55 4.35 10.56 -4.63
CA LYS A 55 3.28 9.58 -4.94
C LYS A 55 3.65 8.14 -4.56
N SER A 56 4.81 7.68 -5.01
CA SER A 56 5.32 6.33 -4.70
C SER A 56 5.58 6.15 -3.20
N THR A 57 5.97 7.23 -2.52
CA THR A 57 6.17 7.23 -1.07
C THR A 57 4.86 6.97 -0.32
N LEU A 58 3.77 7.61 -0.75
CA LEU A 58 2.43 7.37 -0.18
C LEU A 58 2.00 5.91 -0.40
N LEU A 59 2.15 5.38 -1.62
CA LEU A 59 1.83 3.99 -1.92
C LEU A 59 2.68 3.01 -1.11
N ASN A 60 3.97 3.28 -0.94
CA ASN A 60 4.86 2.47 -0.10
C ASN A 60 4.44 2.49 1.39
N MET A 61 3.95 3.62 1.90
CA MET A 61 3.42 3.69 3.25
C MET A 61 2.09 2.94 3.38
N GLY A 62 1.21 3.05 2.39
CA GLY A 62 -0.05 2.30 2.36
C GLY A 62 0.15 0.79 2.28
N SER A 63 1.16 0.31 1.58
CA SER A 63 1.50 -1.12 1.50
C SER A 63 2.27 -1.64 2.72
N GLY A 64 2.76 -0.76 3.59
CA GLY A 64 3.56 -1.13 4.76
C GLY A 64 5.04 -1.40 4.46
N LEU A 65 5.52 -1.11 3.24
CA LEU A 65 6.94 -1.22 2.89
C LEU A 65 7.79 -0.12 3.54
N THR A 66 7.17 0.99 3.88
CA THR A 66 7.83 2.13 4.51
C THR A 66 6.92 2.70 5.60
N LYS A 67 7.49 3.00 6.76
CA LYS A 67 6.75 3.62 7.86
C LYS A 67 6.69 5.14 7.68
N PRO A 68 5.59 5.81 8.06
CA PRO A 68 5.54 7.25 8.15
C PRO A 68 6.51 7.78 9.21
N SER A 69 7.01 9.00 9.04
CA SER A 69 7.81 9.71 10.06
C SER A 69 6.94 10.34 11.14
N ALA A 70 5.70 10.71 10.79
CA ALA A 70 4.65 11.16 11.70
C ALA A 70 3.29 10.81 11.11
N GLY A 71 2.25 10.81 11.94
CA GLY A 71 0.91 10.44 11.55
C GLY A 71 0.70 8.92 11.50
N ILE A 72 -0.45 8.51 10.98
CA ILE A 72 -0.90 7.11 10.99
C ILE A 72 -1.45 6.74 9.62
N VAL A 73 -1.12 5.53 9.16
CA VAL A 73 -1.78 4.88 8.03
C VAL A 73 -2.55 3.68 8.54
N LYS A 74 -3.81 3.55 8.13
CA LYS A 74 -4.65 2.38 8.42
C LYS A 74 -5.09 1.71 7.13
N VAL A 75 -5.18 0.39 7.16
CA VAL A 75 -5.76 -0.43 6.11
C VAL A 75 -6.73 -1.42 6.75
N ALA A 76 -7.95 -1.47 6.26
CA ALA A 76 -9.03 -2.27 6.84
C ALA A 76 -9.19 -2.05 8.35
N ASP A 77 -9.15 -0.77 8.79
CA ASP A 77 -9.21 -0.30 10.18
C ASP A 77 -8.02 -0.69 11.07
N GLU A 78 -7.01 -1.39 10.54
CA GLU A 78 -5.80 -1.77 11.26
C GLU A 78 -4.65 -0.79 10.95
N VAL A 79 -3.88 -0.39 11.98
CA VAL A 79 -2.69 0.46 11.79
C VAL A 79 -1.61 -0.33 11.05
N VAL A 80 -1.07 0.27 9.98
CA VAL A 80 -0.02 -0.33 9.14
C VAL A 80 1.33 -0.20 9.85
N ASN A 81 1.85 -1.32 10.33
CA ASN A 81 3.17 -1.42 10.97
C ASN A 81 4.20 -2.18 10.15
N GLY A 82 3.81 -2.74 9.02
CA GLY A 82 4.61 -3.54 8.10
C GLY A 82 3.76 -4.06 6.95
N PRO A 83 4.29 -4.94 6.09
CA PRO A 83 3.54 -5.56 5.02
C PRO A 83 2.23 -6.17 5.53
N ASN A 84 1.14 -5.92 4.81
CA ASN A 84 -0.21 -6.20 5.26
C ASN A 84 -0.90 -7.19 4.32
N LYS A 85 -1.53 -8.23 4.89
CA LYS A 85 -2.26 -9.28 4.14
C LYS A 85 -3.48 -8.75 3.34
N HIS A 86 -3.96 -7.55 3.67
CA HIS A 86 -5.11 -6.92 2.99
C HIS A 86 -4.70 -6.09 1.77
N VAL A 87 -3.39 -5.96 1.50
CA VAL A 87 -2.86 -5.15 0.40
C VAL A 87 -2.18 -6.02 -0.63
N ALA A 88 -2.57 -5.86 -1.88
CA ALA A 88 -1.77 -6.28 -3.03
C ALA A 88 -1.09 -5.03 -3.62
N PHE A 89 0.21 -5.06 -3.79
CA PHE A 89 0.99 -3.92 -4.24
C PHE A 89 1.71 -4.23 -5.56
N MET A 90 1.39 -3.46 -6.60
CA MET A 90 2.05 -3.53 -7.88
C MET A 90 3.10 -2.43 -7.96
N LEU A 91 4.35 -2.81 -8.14
CA LEU A 91 5.47 -1.90 -8.31
C LEU A 91 5.55 -1.36 -9.74
N GLN A 92 6.28 -0.26 -9.93
CA GLN A 92 6.48 0.36 -11.23
C GLN A 92 7.29 -0.52 -12.21
N LYS A 93 8.12 -1.42 -11.68
CA LYS A 93 8.91 -2.39 -12.46
C LYS A 93 8.27 -3.76 -12.38
N ASP A 94 8.38 -4.53 -13.46
CA ASP A 94 8.02 -5.95 -13.48
C ASP A 94 8.96 -6.69 -12.53
N LEU A 95 8.43 -7.10 -11.39
CA LEU A 95 9.17 -7.88 -10.40
C LEU A 95 8.79 -9.36 -10.49
N LEU A 96 8.75 -9.89 -11.71
CA LEU A 96 8.62 -11.33 -11.90
C LEU A 96 9.83 -12.04 -11.28
N MET A 97 9.55 -13.08 -10.53
CA MET A 97 10.60 -13.93 -9.96
C MET A 97 11.22 -14.75 -11.07
N PRO A 98 12.51 -14.54 -11.44
CA PRO A 98 13.12 -15.17 -12.61
C PRO A 98 13.30 -16.68 -12.47
N TRP A 99 13.26 -17.20 -11.25
CA TRP A 99 13.31 -18.64 -10.93
C TRP A 99 11.94 -19.33 -10.96
N ARG A 100 10.86 -18.59 -11.28
CA ARG A 100 9.49 -19.09 -11.38
C ARG A 100 8.98 -18.99 -12.82
N THR A 101 8.12 -19.91 -13.21
CA THR A 101 7.36 -19.78 -14.47
C THR A 101 6.35 -18.64 -14.37
N ILE A 102 5.79 -18.23 -15.50
CA ILE A 102 4.73 -17.19 -15.55
C ILE A 102 3.53 -17.63 -14.70
N ALA A 103 3.06 -18.86 -14.85
CA ALA A 103 1.96 -19.41 -14.05
C ALA A 103 2.26 -19.34 -12.55
N GLN A 104 3.43 -19.78 -12.13
CA GLN A 104 3.86 -19.72 -10.73
C GLN A 104 3.96 -18.29 -10.19
N ASN A 105 4.32 -17.30 -11.03
CA ASN A 105 4.31 -15.90 -10.63
C ASN A 105 2.88 -15.38 -10.43
N ILE A 106 1.93 -15.78 -11.28
CA ILE A 106 0.52 -15.43 -11.16
C ILE A 106 -0.08 -16.04 -9.89
N GLU A 107 0.20 -17.31 -9.63
CA GLU A 107 -0.32 -18.07 -8.49
C GLU A 107 0.29 -17.63 -7.13
N PHE A 108 1.41 -16.94 -7.15
CA PHE A 108 2.18 -16.61 -5.95
C PHE A 108 1.36 -15.93 -4.85
N GLY A 109 0.48 -14.99 -5.21
CA GLY A 109 -0.40 -14.33 -4.26
C GLY A 109 -1.40 -15.27 -3.58
N LEU A 110 -1.82 -16.31 -4.26
CA LEU A 110 -2.73 -17.35 -3.74
C LEU A 110 -1.95 -18.33 -2.83
N GLU A 111 -0.74 -18.71 -3.22
CA GLU A 111 0.16 -19.51 -2.38
C GLU A 111 0.40 -18.86 -1.02
N LEU A 112 0.68 -17.55 -1.00
CA LEU A 112 0.89 -16.79 0.25
C LEU A 112 -0.35 -16.78 1.16
N ARG A 113 -1.55 -16.93 0.57
CA ARG A 113 -2.82 -17.04 1.30
C ARG A 113 -3.15 -18.45 1.73
N GLY A 114 -2.29 -19.43 1.40
CA GLY A 114 -2.49 -20.84 1.74
C GLY A 114 -3.54 -21.55 0.88
N VAL A 115 -3.84 -21.02 -0.32
CA VAL A 115 -4.74 -21.69 -1.28
C VAL A 115 -4.04 -22.91 -1.85
N ALA A 116 -4.75 -24.05 -1.91
CA ALA A 116 -4.19 -25.28 -2.44
C ALA A 116 -3.85 -25.17 -3.92
N ALA A 117 -2.73 -25.77 -4.36
CA ALA A 117 -2.25 -25.71 -5.75
C ALA A 117 -3.30 -26.16 -6.77
N SER A 118 -4.18 -27.11 -6.40
CA SER A 118 -5.29 -27.57 -7.25
C SER A 118 -6.35 -26.49 -7.51
N GLU A 119 -6.54 -25.56 -6.58
CA GLU A 119 -7.48 -24.45 -6.71
C GLU A 119 -6.85 -23.24 -7.44
N CYS A 120 -5.54 -23.13 -7.41
CA CYS A 120 -4.82 -22.06 -8.13
C CYS A 120 -4.90 -22.20 -9.66
N GLN A 121 -5.15 -23.43 -10.16
CA GLN A 121 -5.16 -23.75 -11.59
C GLN A 121 -6.57 -23.72 -12.22
N SER A 122 -7.58 -23.47 -11.42
CA SER A 122 -8.98 -23.33 -11.88
C SER A 122 -9.37 -21.86 -12.07
#